data_1f68df8aff00cf1c60836e960038da3b
#
_entry.id   1f68df8aff00cf1c60836e960038da3b
#
_cell.length_a   1.000
_cell.length_b   1.000
_cell.length_c   1.000
_cell.angle_alpha   90.00
_cell.angle_beta   90.00
_cell.angle_gamma   90.00
#
_symmetry.space_group_name_H-M   'P 1'
#
loop_
_entity.id
_entity.type
_entity.pdbx_description
1 polymer ?
#
loop_
_entity_poly.entity_id
_entity_poly.type
_entity_poly.pdbx_seq_one_letter_code
_entity_poly.pdbx_strand_id
1 'polypeptide(L)'
;MKKKLSKSLALLLAMALLMLCLTACGGEPVAPADSTQPGTESPSSGTDEEITITFWHTYGDSEEDQFLNVVLPLWEAEHPNIHVEAVRQDSSQYHQMIVTSFGTGMSPDVARVDITNVASYAAQGGLVALSDFEDFDEITADYMEAPLSTNLYQGKYYGLPLDTNCKAAVINTNVMQELGIDGAPETMEELIEAAADRETYSINVSGVGDWDMCPWFWLFGGVITDEGFTKATGYLDSDDSVAAMNKIIELHDQGIFTIRDVDGTVDAWDGINSEYAMFLEGPFYFGSYEDSEAKGIIAATVPTYEGNSASVIGGEDIAVFSTSEHQDAAYEFAKFMTSKEVQLAMLEVGQLPILKSLVDSDEVQSNPVWSVYMEQMSSAKARIPSPNTTTIQEIWSEMVSSIFVDGADVAEALHDAAVKIDEQLAD
;
A
#
# COMPACT_ATOMS: atom_id res chain seq x y z
N MET A 1 -48.37 13.54 23.20
CA MET A 1 -48.99 12.31 23.72
C MET A 1 -48.25 11.11 23.24
N LYS A 2 -47.38 10.51 24.07
CA LYS A 2 -46.57 9.31 23.73
C LYS A 2 -47.39 8.07 24.11
N LYS A 3 -47.71 7.22 23.11
CA LYS A 3 -48.36 5.93 23.37
C LYS A 3 -47.28 4.93 23.82
N LYS A 4 -47.42 4.45 25.06
CA LYS A 4 -46.68 3.28 25.58
C LYS A 4 -47.26 2.03 24.89
N LEU A 5 -46.46 1.35 24.06
CA LEU A 5 -46.79 0.01 23.60
C LEU A 5 -46.42 -0.98 24.71
N SER A 6 -47.37 -1.83 25.07
CA SER A 6 -47.31 -2.71 26.22
C SER A 6 -46.40 -3.89 26.00
N LYS A 7 -45.58 -4.18 27.00
CA LYS A 7 -44.62 -5.29 27.06
C LYS A 7 -45.29 -6.69 26.93
N SER A 8 -46.59 -6.75 26.90
CA SER A 8 -47.37 -8.00 26.81
C SER A 8 -47.48 -8.56 25.39
N LEU A 9 -47.20 -7.77 24.33
CA LEU A 9 -47.28 -8.24 22.95
C LEU A 9 -45.98 -8.89 22.47
N ALA A 10 -44.84 -8.57 23.11
CA ALA A 10 -43.54 -9.18 22.80
C ALA A 10 -43.41 -10.59 23.41
N LEU A 11 -44.12 -10.90 24.48
CA LEU A 11 -44.05 -12.22 25.13
C LEU A 11 -44.88 -13.29 24.41
N LEU A 12 -45.90 -12.90 23.66
CA LEU A 12 -46.77 -13.84 22.90
C LEU A 12 -46.14 -14.25 21.54
N LEU A 13 -45.24 -13.45 20.98
CA LEU A 13 -44.54 -13.83 19.75
C LEU A 13 -43.36 -14.77 20.00
N ALA A 14 -42.76 -14.77 21.19
CA ALA A 14 -41.67 -15.64 21.56
C ALA A 14 -42.08 -17.08 21.90
N MET A 15 -43.35 -17.31 22.24
CA MET A 15 -43.89 -18.63 22.58
C MET A 15 -44.44 -19.42 21.38
N ALA A 16 -44.60 -18.79 20.20
CA ALA A 16 -45.10 -19.43 19.00
C ALA A 16 -43.98 -20.09 18.14
N LEU A 17 -42.71 -19.79 18.40
CA LEU A 17 -41.57 -20.34 17.66
C LEU A 17 -40.93 -21.60 18.30
N LEU A 18 -41.40 -22.06 19.45
CA LEU A 18 -40.80 -23.20 20.19
C LEU A 18 -41.57 -24.53 20.07
N MET A 19 -42.58 -24.64 19.23
CA MET A 19 -43.42 -25.86 19.13
C MET A 19 -43.42 -26.57 17.73
N LEU A 20 -42.36 -26.49 16.96
CA LEU A 20 -42.30 -27.16 15.63
C LEU A 20 -41.11 -28.11 15.43
N CYS A 21 -40.51 -28.67 16.47
CA CYS A 21 -39.44 -29.67 16.34
C CYS A 21 -39.69 -30.89 17.22
N LEU A 22 -40.77 -31.64 17.03
CA LEU A 22 -40.94 -32.99 17.60
C LEU A 22 -42.00 -33.78 16.81
N THR A 23 -41.58 -34.42 15.70
CA THR A 23 -42.15 -35.66 15.21
C THR A 23 -41.33 -36.19 14.03
N ALA A 24 -40.56 -37.23 14.26
CA ALA A 24 -40.44 -38.43 13.42
C ALA A 24 -39.28 -39.32 13.91
N CYS A 25 -39.61 -40.26 14.76
CA CYS A 25 -38.81 -41.48 14.97
C CYS A 25 -39.61 -42.63 14.36
N GLY A 26 -38.94 -43.55 13.63
CA GLY A 26 -39.50 -44.83 13.31
C GLY A 26 -38.93 -45.42 12.03
N GLY A 27 -38.04 -46.43 12.14
CA GLY A 27 -37.59 -47.26 11.03
C GLY A 27 -36.56 -48.29 11.45
N GLU A 28 -36.95 -49.56 11.46
CA GLU A 28 -36.27 -50.74 11.96
C GLU A 28 -35.00 -51.15 11.21
N PRO A 29 -34.15 -52.06 11.81
CA PRO A 29 -32.86 -52.44 11.28
C PRO A 29 -32.93 -53.62 10.29
N VAL A 30 -32.14 -53.59 9.23
CA VAL A 30 -31.90 -54.76 8.35
C VAL A 30 -30.40 -55.15 8.45
N ALA A 31 -30.17 -56.45 8.66
CA ALA A 31 -28.89 -57.11 8.86
C ALA A 31 -28.09 -57.32 7.52
N PRO A 32 -26.80 -57.72 7.58
CA PRO A 32 -25.84 -57.58 6.50
C PRO A 32 -25.84 -58.74 5.51
N ALA A 33 -25.49 -58.47 4.27
CA ALA A 33 -25.15 -59.49 3.27
C ALA A 33 -23.76 -59.21 2.66
N ASP A 34 -23.05 -60.26 2.54
CA ASP A 34 -21.64 -60.54 2.27
C ASP A 34 -21.22 -60.33 0.81
N SER A 35 -19.96 -59.94 0.65
CA SER A 35 -18.94 -60.22 -0.37
C SER A 35 -19.31 -60.21 -1.86
N THR A 36 -18.58 -59.41 -2.65
CA THR A 36 -17.49 -59.80 -3.58
C THR A 36 -17.09 -58.63 -4.48
N GLN A 37 -15.79 -58.32 -4.51
CA GLN A 37 -15.17 -57.52 -5.56
C GLN A 37 -15.18 -58.24 -6.92
N PRO A 38 -15.21 -57.53 -8.03
CA PRO A 38 -13.98 -57.19 -8.71
C PRO A 38 -13.93 -55.75 -9.24
N GLY A 39 -12.70 -55.22 -9.34
CA GLY A 39 -12.37 -53.88 -9.72
C GLY A 39 -12.92 -53.46 -11.09
N THR A 40 -13.37 -52.26 -11.10
CA THR A 40 -13.50 -51.46 -12.32
C THR A 40 -12.92 -50.09 -12.00
N GLU A 41 -11.89 -49.74 -12.75
CA GLU A 41 -11.36 -48.41 -12.81
C GLU A 41 -12.54 -47.45 -13.07
N SER A 42 -12.76 -46.57 -12.10
CA SER A 42 -13.62 -45.41 -12.36
C SER A 42 -12.77 -44.40 -13.17
N PRO A 43 -13.28 -43.92 -14.29
CA PRO A 43 -12.67 -42.74 -14.89
C PRO A 43 -12.83 -41.62 -13.88
N SER A 44 -11.71 -40.96 -13.55
CA SER A 44 -11.68 -39.66 -12.91
C SER A 44 -12.45 -38.67 -13.83
N SER A 45 -13.74 -38.56 -13.60
CA SER A 45 -14.47 -37.38 -14.04
C SER A 45 -14.20 -36.31 -12.99
N GLY A 46 -13.19 -35.50 -13.21
CA GLY A 46 -13.12 -34.22 -12.58
C GLY A 46 -14.41 -33.47 -12.94
N THR A 47 -15.34 -33.42 -12.05
CA THR A 47 -16.35 -32.37 -12.06
C THR A 47 -15.53 -31.12 -11.70
N ASP A 48 -15.32 -30.27 -12.71
CA ASP A 48 -14.77 -28.90 -12.47
C ASP A 48 -15.77 -28.25 -11.52
N GLU A 49 -15.42 -28.25 -10.23
CA GLU A 49 -16.20 -27.60 -9.17
C GLU A 49 -16.10 -26.11 -9.40
N GLU A 50 -17.21 -25.41 -9.54
CA GLU A 50 -17.21 -23.95 -9.62
C GLU A 50 -16.83 -23.38 -8.26
N ILE A 51 -15.74 -22.62 -8.21
CA ILE A 51 -15.21 -21.96 -7.01
C ILE A 51 -15.44 -20.46 -7.18
N THR A 52 -15.85 -19.79 -6.11
CA THR A 52 -15.86 -18.33 -6.04
C THR A 52 -14.93 -17.89 -4.93
N ILE A 53 -13.97 -17.03 -5.26
CA ILE A 53 -13.09 -16.39 -4.31
C ILE A 53 -13.41 -14.90 -4.21
N THR A 54 -13.30 -14.35 -3.00
CA THR A 54 -13.52 -12.92 -2.72
C THR A 54 -12.19 -12.19 -2.74
N PHE A 55 -12.08 -11.14 -3.57
CA PHE A 55 -10.91 -10.27 -3.63
C PHE A 55 -11.24 -8.86 -3.13
N TRP A 56 -10.63 -8.45 -2.01
CA TRP A 56 -10.74 -7.08 -1.50
C TRP A 56 -9.62 -6.21 -2.04
N HIS A 57 -9.95 -5.00 -2.51
CA HIS A 57 -9.00 -4.05 -3.06
C HIS A 57 -9.36 -2.60 -2.73
N THR A 58 -8.38 -1.73 -2.88
CA THR A 58 -8.49 -0.28 -2.66
C THR A 58 -8.20 0.52 -3.93
N TYR A 59 -8.36 -0.10 -5.09
CA TYR A 59 -8.12 0.54 -6.38
C TYR A 59 -8.87 1.86 -6.51
N GLY A 60 -8.21 2.89 -7.09
CA GLY A 60 -8.84 4.10 -7.56
C GLY A 60 -9.78 3.84 -8.76
N ASP A 61 -10.49 4.88 -9.22
CA ASP A 61 -11.50 4.69 -10.25
C ASP A 61 -10.91 4.15 -11.57
N SER A 62 -9.77 4.70 -12.03
CA SER A 62 -9.09 4.25 -13.26
C SER A 62 -8.48 2.86 -13.12
N GLU A 63 -7.92 2.54 -11.95
CA GLU A 63 -7.33 1.24 -11.65
C GLU A 63 -8.42 0.16 -11.59
N GLU A 64 -9.55 0.44 -10.93
CA GLU A 64 -10.70 -0.48 -10.85
C GLU A 64 -11.31 -0.72 -12.23
N ASP A 65 -11.47 0.33 -13.05
CA ASP A 65 -11.94 0.20 -14.42
C ASP A 65 -11.03 -0.70 -15.26
N GLN A 66 -9.70 -0.53 -15.14
CA GLN A 66 -8.72 -1.37 -15.82
C GLN A 66 -8.76 -2.81 -15.32
N PHE A 67 -8.83 -3.01 -14.02
CA PHE A 67 -8.93 -4.33 -13.43
C PHE A 67 -10.20 -5.06 -13.88
N LEU A 68 -11.38 -4.44 -13.76
CA LEU A 68 -12.66 -5.08 -14.09
C LEU A 68 -12.87 -5.31 -15.59
N ASN A 69 -12.37 -4.41 -16.44
CA ASN A 69 -12.66 -4.47 -17.88
C ASN A 69 -11.55 -5.10 -18.72
N VAL A 70 -10.32 -5.21 -18.20
CA VAL A 70 -9.18 -5.79 -18.91
C VAL A 70 -8.64 -7.02 -18.18
N VAL A 71 -8.24 -6.89 -16.90
CA VAL A 71 -7.56 -7.95 -16.16
C VAL A 71 -8.49 -9.11 -15.79
N LEU A 72 -9.64 -8.82 -15.21
CA LEU A 72 -10.58 -9.85 -14.78
C LEU A 72 -11.10 -10.73 -15.94
N PRO A 73 -11.42 -10.20 -17.15
CA PRO A 73 -11.74 -11.02 -18.30
C PRO A 73 -10.62 -11.96 -18.78
N LEU A 74 -9.34 -11.59 -18.60
CA LEU A 74 -8.21 -12.48 -18.90
C LEU A 74 -8.20 -13.66 -17.92
N TRP A 75 -8.39 -13.39 -16.64
CA TRP A 75 -8.53 -14.43 -15.61
C TRP A 75 -9.67 -15.40 -15.93
N GLU A 76 -10.86 -14.89 -16.22
CA GLU A 76 -12.04 -15.71 -16.51
C GLU A 76 -11.86 -16.59 -17.77
N ALA A 77 -11.06 -16.13 -18.75
CA ALA A 77 -10.73 -16.90 -19.93
C ALA A 77 -9.77 -18.06 -19.63
N GLU A 78 -8.82 -17.87 -18.73
CA GLU A 78 -7.85 -18.91 -18.35
C GLU A 78 -8.41 -19.87 -17.28
N HIS A 79 -9.25 -19.36 -16.36
CA HIS A 79 -9.78 -20.08 -15.22
C HIS A 79 -11.33 -20.05 -15.19
N PRO A 80 -12.01 -20.65 -16.17
CA PRO A 80 -13.47 -20.51 -16.33
C PRO A 80 -14.27 -21.05 -15.15
N ASN A 81 -13.68 -21.88 -14.30
CA ASN A 81 -14.34 -22.48 -13.13
C ASN A 81 -13.98 -21.76 -11.80
N ILE A 82 -13.16 -20.71 -11.85
CA ILE A 82 -12.79 -19.94 -10.63
C ILE A 82 -13.24 -18.50 -10.85
N HIS A 83 -14.32 -18.14 -10.19
CA HIS A 83 -14.91 -16.80 -10.26
C HIS A 83 -14.30 -15.90 -9.18
N VAL A 84 -14.06 -14.63 -9.50
CA VAL A 84 -13.56 -13.63 -8.56
C VAL A 84 -14.66 -12.61 -8.27
N GLU A 85 -15.10 -12.55 -7.01
CA GLU A 85 -15.95 -11.49 -6.50
C GLU A 85 -15.05 -10.36 -6.00
N ALA A 86 -14.84 -9.35 -6.83
CA ALA A 86 -14.05 -8.18 -6.49
C ALA A 86 -14.87 -7.20 -5.66
N VAL A 87 -14.33 -6.77 -4.51
CA VAL A 87 -15.03 -5.87 -3.58
C VAL A 87 -14.10 -4.70 -3.25
N ARG A 88 -14.44 -3.52 -3.79
CA ARG A 88 -13.72 -2.29 -3.46
C ARG A 88 -14.02 -1.85 -2.03
N GLN A 89 -12.97 -1.48 -1.30
CA GLN A 89 -13.03 -1.01 0.07
C GLN A 89 -12.55 0.45 0.16
N ASP A 90 -13.00 1.16 1.20
CA ASP A 90 -12.52 2.49 1.52
C ASP A 90 -11.11 2.40 2.14
N SER A 91 -10.13 3.04 1.49
CA SER A 91 -8.72 2.97 1.90
C SER A 91 -8.47 3.49 3.31
N SER A 92 -9.24 4.48 3.76
CA SER A 92 -9.07 5.09 5.08
C SER A 92 -9.40 4.16 6.26
N GLN A 93 -10.20 3.12 6.02
CA GLN A 93 -10.63 2.16 7.05
C GLN A 93 -10.12 0.73 6.76
N TYR A 94 -9.44 0.54 5.65
CA TYR A 94 -9.14 -0.78 5.11
C TYR A 94 -8.29 -1.64 6.06
N HIS A 95 -7.22 -1.08 6.61
CA HIS A 95 -6.39 -1.77 7.60
C HIS A 95 -7.23 -2.30 8.78
N GLN A 96 -8.07 -1.41 9.38
CA GLN A 96 -8.90 -1.78 10.52
C GLN A 96 -9.94 -2.85 10.15
N MET A 97 -10.48 -2.82 8.94
CA MET A 97 -11.42 -3.83 8.45
C MET A 97 -10.74 -5.20 8.32
N ILE A 98 -9.54 -5.26 7.73
CA ILE A 98 -8.77 -6.50 7.62
C ILE A 98 -8.47 -7.08 9.01
N VAL A 99 -7.89 -6.30 9.92
CA VAL A 99 -7.56 -6.78 11.27
C VAL A 99 -8.80 -7.29 12.02
N THR A 100 -9.93 -6.58 11.89
CA THR A 100 -11.19 -7.01 12.50
C THR A 100 -11.71 -8.32 11.90
N SER A 101 -11.46 -8.56 10.62
CA SER A 101 -11.93 -9.74 9.92
C SER A 101 -11.30 -11.04 10.42
N PHE A 102 -10.04 -11.02 10.89
CA PHE A 102 -9.34 -12.19 11.42
C PHE A 102 -10.08 -12.90 12.56
N GLY A 103 -10.65 -12.10 13.47
CA GLY A 103 -11.37 -12.64 14.64
C GLY A 103 -12.83 -13.04 14.37
N THR A 104 -13.40 -12.68 13.21
CA THR A 104 -14.81 -12.87 12.89
C THR A 104 -15.07 -13.94 11.84
N GLY A 105 -14.04 -14.43 11.15
CA GLY A 105 -14.15 -15.35 10.02
C GLY A 105 -14.82 -14.70 8.80
N MET A 106 -14.73 -13.38 8.68
CA MET A 106 -15.26 -12.59 7.57
C MET A 106 -14.16 -12.02 6.68
N SER A 107 -12.96 -12.58 6.75
CA SER A 107 -11.85 -12.21 5.87
C SER A 107 -12.18 -12.59 4.42
N PRO A 108 -11.66 -11.84 3.43
CA PRO A 108 -11.70 -12.28 2.04
C PRO A 108 -10.81 -13.52 1.82
N ASP A 109 -10.87 -14.12 0.65
CA ASP A 109 -9.92 -15.17 0.25
C ASP A 109 -8.56 -14.54 -0.09
N VAL A 110 -8.60 -13.42 -0.80
CA VAL A 110 -7.42 -12.66 -1.28
C VAL A 110 -7.64 -11.18 -1.03
N ALA A 111 -6.57 -10.45 -0.75
CA ALA A 111 -6.63 -8.99 -0.68
C ALA A 111 -5.37 -8.31 -1.26
N ARG A 112 -5.59 -7.12 -1.83
CA ARG A 112 -4.54 -6.12 -2.08
C ARG A 112 -4.20 -5.46 -0.75
N VAL A 113 -2.95 -5.45 -0.36
CA VAL A 113 -2.49 -5.05 0.98
C VAL A 113 -1.33 -4.09 0.84
N ASP A 114 -1.35 -2.95 1.53
CA ASP A 114 -0.19 -2.06 1.60
C ASP A 114 1.04 -2.81 2.13
N ILE A 115 2.20 -2.62 1.49
CA ILE A 115 3.46 -3.29 1.79
C ILE A 115 3.87 -3.21 3.27
N THR A 116 3.43 -2.19 4.01
CA THR A 116 3.78 -2.01 5.42
C THR A 116 2.99 -2.91 6.35
N ASN A 117 1.88 -3.51 5.89
CA ASN A 117 0.95 -4.26 6.73
C ASN A 117 1.13 -5.78 6.70
N VAL A 118 1.82 -6.35 5.70
CA VAL A 118 1.96 -7.80 5.54
C VAL A 118 2.58 -8.45 6.78
N ALA A 119 3.68 -7.90 7.31
CA ALA A 119 4.31 -8.43 8.52
C ALA A 119 3.37 -8.42 9.72
N SER A 120 2.57 -7.36 9.90
CA SER A 120 1.58 -7.24 10.97
C SER A 120 0.47 -8.30 10.85
N TYR A 121 -0.05 -8.50 9.62
CA TYR A 121 -1.10 -9.48 9.39
C TYR A 121 -0.59 -10.92 9.53
N ALA A 122 0.65 -11.19 9.08
CA ALA A 122 1.31 -12.48 9.26
C ALA A 122 1.56 -12.80 10.73
N ALA A 123 2.02 -11.82 11.52
CA ALA A 123 2.23 -11.96 12.96
C ALA A 123 0.94 -12.31 13.72
N GLN A 124 -0.19 -11.81 13.26
CA GLN A 124 -1.52 -12.14 13.81
C GLN A 124 -2.07 -13.49 13.32
N GLY A 125 -1.35 -14.19 12.43
CA GLY A 125 -1.78 -15.48 11.87
C GLY A 125 -2.91 -15.33 10.82
N GLY A 126 -3.14 -14.13 10.30
CA GLY A 126 -4.20 -13.83 9.34
C GLY A 126 -3.89 -14.28 7.91
N LEU A 127 -2.63 -14.52 7.57
CA LEU A 127 -2.20 -14.83 6.21
C LEU A 127 -1.64 -16.24 6.06
N VAL A 128 -1.70 -16.77 4.84
CA VAL A 128 -1.02 -18.00 4.42
C VAL A 128 0.42 -17.69 4.05
N ALA A 129 1.37 -18.53 4.49
CA ALA A 129 2.75 -18.42 4.03
C ALA A 129 2.84 -18.94 2.59
N LEU A 130 2.92 -18.04 1.61
CA LEU A 130 2.95 -18.38 0.18
C LEU A 130 4.24 -19.11 -0.20
N SER A 131 5.34 -18.89 0.53
CA SER A 131 6.58 -19.63 0.37
C SER A 131 6.50 -21.12 0.74
N ASP A 132 5.38 -21.59 1.27
CA ASP A 132 5.15 -23.02 1.51
C ASP A 132 4.57 -23.74 0.26
N PHE A 133 4.16 -23.01 -0.80
CA PHE A 133 3.76 -23.59 -2.08
C PHE A 133 4.98 -24.01 -2.91
N GLU A 134 4.85 -25.13 -3.63
CA GLU A 134 5.99 -25.79 -4.30
C GLU A 134 6.64 -24.95 -5.42
N ASP A 135 5.85 -24.11 -6.10
CA ASP A 135 6.27 -23.29 -7.23
C ASP A 135 6.69 -21.84 -6.84
N PHE A 136 6.69 -21.49 -5.56
CA PHE A 136 6.97 -20.14 -5.08
C PHE A 136 8.32 -19.59 -5.59
N ASP A 137 9.39 -20.38 -5.47
CA ASP A 137 10.72 -19.95 -5.91
C ASP A 137 10.81 -19.76 -7.43
N GLU A 138 10.03 -20.52 -8.20
CA GLU A 138 10.00 -20.43 -9.67
C GLU A 138 9.31 -19.13 -10.10
N ILE A 139 8.14 -18.82 -9.53
CA ILE A 139 7.38 -17.64 -9.91
C ILE A 139 8.07 -16.34 -9.46
N THR A 140 8.74 -16.35 -8.31
CA THR A 140 9.40 -15.16 -7.75
C THR A 140 10.79 -14.90 -8.29
N ALA A 141 11.34 -15.78 -9.14
CA ALA A 141 12.69 -15.64 -9.69
C ALA A 141 12.89 -14.34 -10.49
N ASP A 142 11.87 -13.86 -11.18
CA ASP A 142 11.87 -12.60 -11.95
C ASP A 142 11.43 -11.38 -11.13
N TYR A 143 11.02 -11.53 -9.86
CA TYR A 143 10.57 -10.39 -9.05
C TYR A 143 11.76 -9.57 -8.55
N MET A 144 11.60 -8.26 -8.51
CA MET A 144 12.55 -7.35 -7.87
C MET A 144 12.69 -7.67 -6.39
N GLU A 145 13.91 -7.63 -5.87
CA GLU A 145 14.22 -8.03 -4.50
C GLU A 145 13.55 -7.12 -3.47
N ALA A 146 13.56 -5.80 -3.70
CA ALA A 146 13.01 -4.84 -2.76
C ALA A 146 11.48 -5.00 -2.57
N PRO A 147 10.63 -5.03 -3.62
CA PRO A 147 9.21 -5.33 -3.47
C PRO A 147 8.94 -6.71 -2.88
N LEU A 148 9.69 -7.76 -3.28
CA LEU A 148 9.49 -9.10 -2.72
C LEU A 148 9.79 -9.13 -1.22
N SER A 149 10.79 -8.39 -0.75
CA SER A 149 11.20 -8.37 0.65
C SER A 149 10.13 -7.81 1.60
N THR A 150 9.18 -7.00 1.12
CA THR A 150 8.09 -6.46 1.94
C THR A 150 7.15 -7.54 2.46
N ASN A 151 7.12 -8.68 1.80
CA ASN A 151 6.30 -9.84 2.16
C ASN A 151 6.97 -10.79 3.16
N LEU A 152 8.22 -10.50 3.56
CA LEU A 152 9.02 -11.39 4.41
C LEU A 152 8.72 -11.16 5.89
N TYR A 153 8.29 -12.21 6.59
CA TYR A 153 8.15 -12.21 8.04
C TYR A 153 8.66 -13.54 8.62
N GLN A 154 9.57 -13.48 9.59
CA GLN A 154 10.17 -14.65 10.26
C GLN A 154 10.68 -15.75 9.30
N GLY A 155 11.28 -15.35 8.19
CA GLY A 155 11.90 -16.25 7.20
C GLY A 155 10.92 -16.90 6.21
N LYS A 156 9.65 -16.46 6.17
CA LYS A 156 8.63 -16.89 5.21
C LYS A 156 8.02 -15.68 4.51
N TYR A 157 7.55 -15.89 3.28
CA TYR A 157 6.84 -14.87 2.50
C TYR A 157 5.33 -15.10 2.60
N TYR A 158 4.58 -14.06 2.95
CA TYR A 158 3.14 -14.10 3.22
C TYR A 158 2.29 -13.38 2.16
N GLY A 159 2.90 -12.96 1.09
CA GLY A 159 2.27 -12.36 -0.08
C GLY A 159 3.19 -12.41 -1.29
N LEU A 160 2.71 -11.89 -2.41
CA LEU A 160 3.48 -11.59 -3.60
C LEU A 160 3.39 -10.08 -3.86
N PRO A 161 4.46 -9.39 -4.28
CA PRO A 161 4.36 -7.98 -4.63
C PRO A 161 3.43 -7.83 -5.84
N LEU A 162 2.38 -7.02 -5.69
CA LEU A 162 1.38 -6.79 -6.73
C LEU A 162 1.78 -5.66 -7.65
N ASP A 163 2.25 -4.58 -7.07
CA ASP A 163 2.85 -3.44 -7.74
C ASP A 163 3.93 -2.82 -6.85
N THR A 164 4.71 -1.91 -7.43
CA THR A 164 5.66 -1.09 -6.68
C THR A 164 5.52 0.36 -7.10
N ASN A 165 5.91 1.27 -6.24
CA ASN A 165 5.97 2.69 -6.55
C ASN A 165 6.98 3.39 -5.64
N CYS A 166 7.28 4.64 -5.96
CA CYS A 166 8.00 5.55 -5.09
C CYS A 166 7.46 6.95 -5.30
N LYS A 167 7.82 7.89 -4.45
CA LYS A 167 7.56 9.29 -4.74
C LYS A 167 8.61 9.84 -5.69
N ALA A 168 8.16 10.56 -6.72
CA ALA A 168 8.99 11.41 -7.57
C ALA A 168 8.49 12.85 -7.54
N ALA A 169 9.24 13.77 -8.13
CA ALA A 169 8.80 15.16 -8.18
C ALA A 169 7.72 15.34 -9.25
N VAL A 170 6.59 15.86 -8.84
CA VAL A 170 5.54 16.41 -9.70
C VAL A 170 5.81 17.90 -9.85
N ILE A 171 6.15 18.36 -11.06
CA ILE A 171 6.66 19.69 -11.35
C ILE A 171 5.64 20.47 -12.19
N ASN A 172 5.32 21.69 -11.76
CA ASN A 172 4.63 22.67 -12.62
C ASN A 172 5.67 23.55 -13.36
N THR A 173 5.90 23.24 -14.62
CA THR A 173 6.88 23.97 -15.44
C THR A 173 6.54 25.44 -15.66
N ASN A 174 5.28 25.83 -15.60
CA ASN A 174 4.88 27.22 -15.71
C ASN A 174 5.32 28.02 -14.47
N VAL A 175 5.11 27.45 -13.27
CA VAL A 175 5.56 28.06 -12.01
C VAL A 175 7.09 28.04 -11.92
N MET A 176 7.76 26.97 -12.37
CA MET A 176 9.22 26.92 -12.46
C MET A 176 9.76 28.02 -13.38
N GLN A 177 9.11 28.27 -14.50
CA GLN A 177 9.50 29.35 -15.42
C GLN A 177 9.33 30.76 -14.77
N GLU A 178 8.31 30.96 -13.94
CA GLU A 178 8.15 32.19 -13.15
C GLU A 178 9.30 32.38 -12.15
N LEU A 179 9.85 31.28 -11.62
CA LEU A 179 11.04 31.27 -10.77
C LEU A 179 12.35 31.40 -11.55
N GLY A 180 12.30 31.38 -12.89
CA GLY A 180 13.48 31.46 -13.75
C GLY A 180 14.17 30.13 -14.02
N ILE A 181 13.53 29.01 -13.67
CA ILE A 181 14.02 27.64 -13.90
C ILE A 181 13.34 27.09 -15.17
N ASP A 182 14.14 26.55 -16.09
CA ASP A 182 13.63 25.93 -17.34
C ASP A 182 13.44 24.42 -17.14
N GLY A 183 12.19 24.00 -16.95
CA GLY A 183 11.82 22.60 -16.69
C GLY A 183 11.92 22.21 -15.23
N ALA A 184 12.54 21.06 -14.94
CA ALA A 184 12.77 20.58 -13.58
C ALA A 184 14.14 21.06 -13.04
N PRO A 185 14.24 21.46 -11.77
CA PRO A 185 15.51 21.82 -11.17
C PRO A 185 16.40 20.56 -11.00
N GLU A 186 17.70 20.70 -11.21
CA GLU A 186 18.65 19.60 -10.98
C GLU A 186 18.96 19.43 -9.48
N THR A 187 18.95 20.52 -8.72
CA THR A 187 19.25 20.53 -7.29
C THR A 187 18.19 21.29 -6.49
N MET A 188 18.05 20.91 -5.22
CA MET A 188 17.19 21.66 -4.29
C MET A 188 17.74 23.04 -3.97
N GLU A 189 19.07 23.22 -3.99
CA GLU A 189 19.69 24.52 -3.81
C GLU A 189 19.26 25.53 -4.86
N GLU A 190 19.18 25.09 -6.14
CA GLU A 190 18.67 25.92 -7.24
C GLU A 190 17.23 26.37 -6.99
N LEU A 191 16.35 25.42 -6.61
CA LEU A 191 14.94 25.72 -6.34
C LEU A 191 14.78 26.61 -5.10
N ILE A 192 15.52 26.36 -4.02
CA ILE A 192 15.50 27.15 -2.79
C ILE A 192 15.94 28.59 -3.08
N GLU A 193 17.02 28.78 -3.83
CA GLU A 193 17.51 30.11 -4.20
C GLU A 193 16.47 30.86 -5.06
N ALA A 194 15.89 30.20 -6.05
CA ALA A 194 14.88 30.78 -6.93
C ALA A 194 13.58 31.12 -6.20
N ALA A 195 13.21 30.34 -5.19
CA ALA A 195 11.97 30.51 -4.42
C ALA A 195 12.09 31.54 -3.27
N ALA A 196 13.29 31.98 -2.92
CA ALA A 196 13.57 32.76 -1.70
C ALA A 196 12.79 34.11 -1.62
N ASP A 197 12.49 34.71 -2.76
CA ASP A 197 11.78 36.01 -2.84
C ASP A 197 10.29 35.84 -3.23
N ARG A 198 9.78 34.61 -3.31
CA ARG A 198 8.40 34.35 -3.68
C ARG A 198 7.44 34.61 -2.51
N GLU A 199 6.33 35.32 -2.76
CA GLU A 199 5.31 35.62 -1.74
C GLU A 199 4.38 34.43 -1.42
N THR A 200 4.44 33.34 -2.21
CA THR A 200 3.63 32.13 -2.05
C THR A 200 4.52 30.91 -1.90
N TYR A 201 4.02 29.87 -1.26
CA TYR A 201 4.72 28.60 -1.11
C TYR A 201 5.10 28.02 -2.48
N SER A 202 6.29 27.43 -2.55
CA SER A 202 6.78 26.81 -3.79
C SER A 202 6.69 25.30 -3.77
N ILE A 203 6.80 24.71 -2.59
CA ILE A 203 6.80 23.25 -2.40
C ILE A 203 5.72 22.88 -1.38
N ASN A 204 4.85 21.93 -1.76
CA ASN A 204 3.89 21.37 -0.84
C ASN A 204 4.38 20.02 -0.31
N VAL A 205 4.32 19.85 1.01
CA VAL A 205 4.44 18.56 1.69
C VAL A 205 3.03 18.13 2.09
N SER A 206 2.53 17.04 1.53
CA SER A 206 1.10 16.66 1.61
C SER A 206 0.64 16.33 3.02
N GLY A 207 1.55 15.92 3.92
CA GLY A 207 1.20 15.58 5.30
C GLY A 207 2.43 15.40 6.21
N VAL A 208 2.15 15.10 7.48
CA VAL A 208 3.15 14.84 8.52
C VAL A 208 3.55 13.36 8.60
N GLY A 209 2.85 12.48 7.88
CA GLY A 209 3.09 11.05 7.87
C GLY A 209 4.44 10.65 7.27
N ASP A 210 4.84 9.42 7.50
CA ASP A 210 6.11 8.87 7.00
C ASP A 210 6.18 8.87 5.47
N TRP A 211 5.08 8.55 4.80
CA TRP A 211 4.96 8.60 3.33
C TRP A 211 5.28 9.97 2.75
N ASP A 212 4.85 11.04 3.42
CA ASP A 212 5.00 12.42 2.92
C ASP A 212 6.27 13.09 3.39
N MET A 213 6.66 12.88 4.64
CA MET A 213 7.76 13.61 5.27
C MET A 213 9.10 12.89 5.17
N CYS A 214 9.16 11.55 5.18
CA CYS A 214 10.42 10.82 5.15
C CYS A 214 11.30 11.12 3.93
N PRO A 215 10.75 11.26 2.68
CA PRO A 215 11.59 11.64 1.54
C PRO A 215 12.40 12.92 1.77
N TRP A 216 11.78 13.94 2.34
CA TRP A 216 12.44 15.22 2.65
C TRP A 216 13.45 15.07 3.78
N PHE A 217 13.08 14.33 4.83
CA PHE A 217 13.99 14.07 5.95
C PHE A 217 15.26 13.33 5.50
N TRP A 218 15.12 12.30 4.68
CA TRP A 218 16.26 11.57 4.12
C TRP A 218 17.06 12.39 3.09
N LEU A 219 16.39 13.21 2.28
CA LEU A 219 17.04 14.09 1.31
C LEU A 219 18.01 15.05 2.01
N PHE A 220 17.61 15.59 3.16
CA PHE A 220 18.43 16.49 3.96
C PHE A 220 19.41 15.77 4.91
N GLY A 221 19.58 14.46 4.77
CA GLY A 221 20.59 13.67 5.48
C GLY A 221 20.12 12.98 6.76
N GLY A 222 18.82 13.05 7.09
CA GLY A 222 18.26 12.35 8.25
C GLY A 222 18.30 10.83 8.08
N VAL A 223 18.38 10.12 9.20
CA VAL A 223 18.36 8.65 9.27
C VAL A 223 17.39 8.22 10.37
N ILE A 224 16.52 7.26 10.09
CA ILE A 224 15.51 6.83 11.08
C ILE A 224 16.02 5.68 11.93
N THR A 225 16.61 4.66 11.30
CA THR A 225 17.10 3.45 11.98
C THR A 225 18.44 3.02 11.41
N ASP A 226 19.05 2.00 12.03
CA ASP A 226 20.12 1.24 11.39
C ASP A 226 19.63 0.50 10.14
N GLU A 227 20.56 -0.01 9.30
CA GLU A 227 20.24 -0.73 8.07
C GLU A 227 19.39 -1.99 8.29
N GLY A 228 19.46 -2.57 9.47
CA GLY A 228 18.73 -3.78 9.83
C GLY A 228 17.34 -3.52 10.43
N PHE A 229 16.91 -2.27 10.54
CA PHE A 229 15.68 -1.87 11.22
C PHE A 229 15.55 -2.41 12.66
N THR A 230 16.68 -2.46 13.37
CA THR A 230 16.71 -3.03 14.73
C THR A 230 16.77 -1.96 15.81
N LYS A 231 17.10 -0.72 15.45
CA LYS A 231 17.30 0.35 16.40
C LYS A 231 17.14 1.74 15.78
N ALA A 232 16.40 2.62 16.45
CA ALA A 232 16.21 4.02 16.09
C ALA A 232 17.10 4.96 16.91
N THR A 233 17.35 4.67 18.21
CA THR A 233 18.24 5.50 19.03
C THR A 233 19.68 5.48 18.50
N GLY A 234 20.28 6.67 18.37
CA GLY A 234 21.60 6.89 17.76
C GLY A 234 21.52 7.13 16.24
N TYR A 235 20.34 7.01 15.65
CA TYR A 235 20.04 7.28 14.23
C TYR A 235 19.02 8.42 14.10
N LEU A 236 17.79 8.22 14.54
CA LEU A 236 16.76 9.25 14.47
C LEU A 236 17.12 10.48 15.33
N ASP A 237 17.77 10.28 16.45
CA ASP A 237 18.23 11.33 17.36
C ASP A 237 19.70 11.73 17.16
N SER A 238 20.29 11.40 15.99
CA SER A 238 21.65 11.82 15.63
C SER A 238 21.72 13.31 15.31
N ASP A 239 22.94 13.87 15.37
CA ASP A 239 23.17 15.27 14.98
C ASP A 239 22.75 15.54 13.52
N ASP A 240 22.95 14.58 12.60
CA ASP A 240 22.56 14.69 11.20
C ASP A 240 21.02 14.71 11.05
N SER A 241 20.31 13.87 11.80
CA SER A 241 18.85 13.82 11.83
C SER A 241 18.24 15.11 12.41
N VAL A 242 18.84 15.64 13.47
CA VAL A 242 18.48 16.97 14.03
C VAL A 242 18.71 18.07 13.00
N ALA A 243 19.83 18.04 12.27
CA ALA A 243 20.13 19.02 11.22
C ALA A 243 19.13 18.91 10.05
N ALA A 244 18.78 17.70 9.63
CA ALA A 244 17.79 17.46 8.57
C ALA A 244 16.41 18.03 8.94
N MET A 245 15.91 17.77 10.14
CA MET A 245 14.64 18.31 10.60
C MET A 245 14.68 19.84 10.72
N ASN A 246 15.77 20.40 11.25
CA ASN A 246 15.95 21.85 11.29
C ASN A 246 15.98 22.48 9.89
N LYS A 247 16.50 21.77 8.86
CA LYS A 247 16.47 22.27 7.48
C LYS A 247 15.04 22.35 6.95
N ILE A 248 14.18 21.36 7.25
CA ILE A 248 12.77 21.41 6.87
C ILE A 248 12.06 22.57 7.56
N ILE A 249 12.32 22.80 8.85
CA ILE A 249 11.77 23.94 9.61
C ILE A 249 12.23 25.26 9.00
N GLU A 250 13.51 25.39 8.67
CA GLU A 250 14.06 26.59 8.03
C GLU A 250 13.32 26.92 6.74
N LEU A 251 13.07 25.92 5.88
CA LEU A 251 12.36 26.10 4.60
C LEU A 251 10.87 26.43 4.80
N HIS A 252 10.26 25.87 5.83
CA HIS A 252 8.90 26.19 6.24
C HIS A 252 8.79 27.64 6.77
N ASP A 253 9.69 28.05 7.67
CA ASP A 253 9.74 29.41 8.23
C ASP A 253 10.02 30.48 7.17
N GLN A 254 10.77 30.13 6.11
CA GLN A 254 11.02 30.97 4.96
C GLN A 254 9.83 31.05 3.98
N GLY A 255 8.78 30.24 4.19
CA GLY A 255 7.62 30.18 3.30
C GLY A 255 7.92 29.50 1.96
N ILE A 256 9.01 28.73 1.86
CA ILE A 256 9.34 27.91 0.68
C ILE A 256 8.54 26.62 0.72
N PHE A 257 8.52 25.93 1.85
CA PHE A 257 7.69 24.77 2.14
C PHE A 257 6.37 25.17 2.78
N THR A 258 5.31 24.42 2.45
CA THR A 258 4.09 24.35 3.27
C THR A 258 3.84 22.88 3.60
N ILE A 259 3.36 22.60 4.81
CA ILE A 259 2.93 21.29 5.25
C ILE A 259 1.41 21.35 5.40
N ARG A 260 0.69 20.72 4.48
CA ARG A 260 -0.78 20.87 4.38
C ARG A 260 -1.50 20.64 5.70
N ASP A 261 -1.15 19.59 6.42
CA ASP A 261 -1.82 19.22 7.67
C ASP A 261 -1.50 20.17 8.84
N VAL A 262 -0.45 20.96 8.72
CA VAL A 262 -0.05 22.00 9.68
C VAL A 262 -0.65 23.36 9.32
N ASP A 263 -0.49 23.76 8.06
CA ASP A 263 -0.82 25.11 7.59
C ASP A 263 -2.25 25.25 7.08
N GLY A 264 -2.94 24.13 6.82
CA GLY A 264 -4.28 24.13 6.24
C GLY A 264 -4.34 24.70 4.83
N THR A 265 -3.26 24.57 4.07
CA THR A 265 -3.13 25.05 2.69
C THR A 265 -3.88 24.16 1.70
N VAL A 266 -3.95 24.59 0.44
CA VAL A 266 -4.59 23.83 -0.64
C VAL A 266 -3.87 22.48 -0.79
N ASP A 267 -4.64 21.43 -1.07
CA ASP A 267 -4.11 20.12 -1.36
C ASP A 267 -3.09 20.15 -2.51
N ALA A 268 -2.02 19.35 -2.41
CA ALA A 268 -0.94 19.34 -3.39
C ALA A 268 -1.43 19.03 -4.81
N TRP A 269 -2.36 18.09 -4.95
CA TRP A 269 -2.91 17.66 -6.25
C TRP A 269 -3.70 18.76 -6.94
N ASP A 270 -4.43 19.57 -6.18
CA ASP A 270 -5.16 20.73 -6.70
C ASP A 270 -4.22 21.92 -6.90
N GLY A 271 -3.40 22.23 -5.92
CA GLY A 271 -2.53 23.40 -5.87
C GLY A 271 -1.39 23.38 -6.89
N ILE A 272 -0.92 22.20 -7.31
CA ILE A 272 0.10 22.08 -8.36
C ILE A 272 -0.34 22.71 -9.70
N ASN A 273 -1.64 22.81 -9.93
CA ASN A 273 -2.15 23.41 -11.18
C ASN A 273 -1.92 24.93 -11.26
N SER A 274 -1.62 25.61 -10.14
CA SER A 274 -1.53 27.08 -10.14
C SER A 274 -0.68 27.69 -9.05
N GLU A 275 -0.46 26.99 -7.91
CA GLU A 275 0.15 27.59 -6.72
C GLU A 275 1.56 27.09 -6.46
N TYR A 276 1.77 25.76 -6.53
CA TYR A 276 3.03 25.13 -6.20
C TYR A 276 3.90 24.90 -7.44
N ALA A 277 5.21 24.99 -7.25
CA ALA A 277 6.19 24.62 -8.24
C ALA A 277 6.42 23.11 -8.25
N MET A 278 6.36 22.48 -7.05
CA MET A 278 6.68 21.07 -6.86
C MET A 278 5.96 20.47 -5.65
N PHE A 279 5.65 19.19 -5.72
CA PHE A 279 5.42 18.31 -4.59
C PHE A 279 5.92 16.90 -4.94
N LEU A 280 5.99 16.00 -3.96
CA LEU A 280 6.40 14.61 -4.20
C LEU A 280 5.18 13.70 -4.15
N GLU A 281 5.01 12.88 -5.20
CA GLU A 281 3.88 11.95 -5.24
C GLU A 281 4.21 10.67 -6.02
N GLY A 282 3.37 9.64 -5.84
CA GLY A 282 3.44 8.39 -6.57
C GLY A 282 2.97 8.48 -8.02
N PRO A 283 3.24 7.46 -8.85
CA PRO A 283 2.90 7.47 -10.28
C PRO A 283 1.39 7.50 -10.54
N PHE A 284 0.58 7.09 -9.59
CA PHE A 284 -0.89 7.14 -9.65
C PHE A 284 -1.45 8.55 -9.81
N TYR A 285 -0.68 9.61 -9.47
CA TYR A 285 -1.04 10.99 -9.79
C TYR A 285 -1.23 11.14 -11.31
N PHE A 286 -0.26 10.69 -12.09
CA PHE A 286 -0.31 10.80 -13.56
C PHE A 286 -1.33 9.84 -14.19
N GLY A 287 -1.56 8.68 -13.60
CA GLY A 287 -2.64 7.77 -13.99
C GLY A 287 -4.04 8.37 -13.79
N SER A 288 -4.20 9.27 -12.81
CA SER A 288 -5.46 9.93 -12.50
C SER A 288 -5.66 11.26 -13.27
N TYR A 289 -4.60 11.87 -13.83
CA TYR A 289 -4.61 13.16 -14.50
C TYR A 289 -3.98 13.10 -15.90
N GLU A 290 -4.67 12.52 -16.85
CA GLU A 290 -4.24 12.38 -18.26
C GLU A 290 -3.84 13.70 -18.95
N ASP A 291 -4.43 14.85 -18.52
CA ASP A 291 -4.16 16.18 -19.07
C ASP A 291 -2.93 16.89 -18.44
N SER A 292 -2.16 16.22 -17.61
CA SER A 292 -1.07 16.84 -16.84
C SER A 292 -0.05 17.53 -17.74
N GLU A 293 0.42 16.87 -18.78
CA GLU A 293 1.40 17.43 -19.74
C GLU A 293 0.85 18.69 -20.44
N ALA A 294 -0.41 18.69 -20.85
CA ALA A 294 -1.06 19.85 -21.49
C ALA A 294 -1.14 21.06 -20.55
N LYS A 295 -1.11 20.83 -19.23
CA LYS A 295 -1.08 21.88 -18.19
C LYS A 295 0.35 22.28 -17.81
N GLY A 296 1.36 21.65 -18.39
CA GLY A 296 2.76 21.86 -18.01
C GLY A 296 3.16 21.16 -16.71
N ILE A 297 2.43 20.10 -16.32
CA ILE A 297 2.77 19.28 -15.17
C ILE A 297 3.54 18.05 -15.66
N ILE A 298 4.75 17.86 -15.17
CA ILE A 298 5.64 16.77 -15.57
C ILE A 298 6.12 15.97 -14.36
N ALA A 299 6.53 14.71 -14.60
CA ALA A 299 7.33 13.95 -13.66
C ALA A 299 8.81 14.30 -13.81
N ALA A 300 9.53 14.34 -12.69
CA ALA A 300 10.98 14.45 -12.66
C ALA A 300 11.53 13.67 -11.46
N THR A 301 12.80 13.29 -11.50
CA THR A 301 13.48 12.78 -10.31
C THR A 301 13.50 13.87 -9.23
N VAL A 302 13.50 13.47 -7.97
CA VAL A 302 13.63 14.41 -6.84
C VAL A 302 14.96 15.14 -6.98
N PRO A 303 14.96 16.49 -7.01
CA PRO A 303 16.19 17.27 -7.11
C PRO A 303 17.16 16.90 -5.98
N THR A 304 18.44 16.74 -6.30
CA THR A 304 19.44 16.37 -5.29
C THR A 304 19.71 17.51 -4.32
N TYR A 305 20.03 17.19 -3.07
CA TYR A 305 20.53 18.15 -2.08
C TYR A 305 21.90 17.70 -1.58
N GLU A 306 22.92 18.55 -1.74
CA GLU A 306 24.31 18.22 -1.41
C GLU A 306 24.77 16.87 -2.03
N GLY A 307 24.20 16.53 -3.19
CA GLY A 307 24.47 15.25 -3.90
C GLY A 307 23.67 14.07 -3.39
N ASN A 308 22.80 14.20 -2.38
CA ASN A 308 21.88 13.16 -1.95
C ASN A 308 20.62 13.17 -2.82
N SER A 309 20.10 11.99 -3.10
CA SER A 309 18.75 11.79 -3.62
C SER A 309 18.01 10.87 -2.67
N ALA A 310 16.72 11.10 -2.48
CA ALA A 310 15.89 10.27 -1.61
C ALA A 310 14.45 10.20 -2.10
N SER A 311 13.85 9.06 -1.88
CA SER A 311 12.43 8.81 -2.02
C SER A 311 11.98 7.75 -1.02
N VAL A 312 10.68 7.49 -0.96
CA VAL A 312 10.09 6.41 -0.17
C VAL A 312 9.55 5.34 -1.13
N ILE A 313 9.82 4.07 -0.83
CA ILE A 313 9.20 2.96 -1.55
C ILE A 313 7.78 2.76 -1.03
N GLY A 314 6.87 2.58 -1.94
CA GLY A 314 5.51 2.16 -1.74
C GLY A 314 5.15 0.99 -2.64
N GLY A 315 3.89 0.69 -2.70
CA GLY A 315 3.32 -0.39 -3.49
C GLY A 315 2.39 -1.23 -2.63
N GLU A 316 1.83 -2.20 -3.26
CA GLU A 316 0.94 -3.15 -2.64
C GLU A 316 1.35 -4.58 -2.93
N ASP A 317 1.04 -5.41 -1.97
CA ASP A 317 1.19 -6.86 -2.05
C ASP A 317 -0.17 -7.52 -2.26
N ILE A 318 -0.20 -8.71 -2.81
CA ILE A 318 -1.38 -9.57 -2.85
C ILE A 318 -1.18 -10.73 -1.88
N ALA A 319 -2.10 -10.88 -0.94
CA ALA A 319 -1.99 -11.86 0.14
C ALA A 319 -3.22 -12.77 0.20
N VAL A 320 -2.99 -14.04 0.54
CA VAL A 320 -4.03 -15.05 0.74
C VAL A 320 -4.32 -15.19 2.23
N PHE A 321 -5.60 -15.21 2.59
CA PHE A 321 -6.02 -15.26 3.98
C PHE A 321 -6.08 -16.68 4.52
N SER A 322 -5.61 -16.88 5.75
CA SER A 322 -5.54 -18.19 6.40
C SER A 322 -6.93 -18.81 6.65
N THR A 323 -7.97 -17.99 6.69
CA THR A 323 -9.37 -18.41 6.85
C THR A 323 -10.06 -18.81 5.55
N SER A 324 -9.42 -18.62 4.39
CA SER A 324 -9.95 -19.04 3.11
C SER A 324 -10.13 -20.57 3.05
N GLU A 325 -11.27 -21.03 2.57
CA GLU A 325 -11.52 -22.43 2.24
C GLU A 325 -10.99 -22.82 0.85
N HIS A 326 -10.51 -21.81 0.06
CA HIS A 326 -10.06 -21.95 -1.33
C HIS A 326 -8.63 -21.43 -1.54
N GLN A 327 -7.70 -21.76 -0.59
CA GLN A 327 -6.34 -21.21 -0.58
C GLN A 327 -5.55 -21.48 -1.87
N ASP A 328 -5.73 -22.67 -2.48
CA ASP A 328 -5.08 -23.02 -3.75
C ASP A 328 -5.58 -22.11 -4.89
N ALA A 329 -6.89 -21.91 -5.00
CA ALA A 329 -7.48 -21.03 -6.03
C ALA A 329 -7.11 -19.56 -5.80
N ALA A 330 -7.06 -19.13 -4.54
CA ALA A 330 -6.62 -17.81 -4.13
C ALA A 330 -5.13 -17.56 -4.48
N TYR A 331 -4.28 -18.55 -4.28
CA TYR A 331 -2.87 -18.49 -4.67
C TYR A 331 -2.70 -18.44 -6.20
N GLU A 332 -3.46 -19.25 -6.96
CA GLU A 332 -3.45 -19.18 -8.42
C GLU A 332 -3.85 -17.77 -8.91
N PHE A 333 -4.87 -17.16 -8.31
CA PHE A 333 -5.24 -15.78 -8.63
C PHE A 333 -4.14 -14.79 -8.27
N ALA A 334 -3.48 -14.94 -7.11
CA ALA A 334 -2.36 -14.08 -6.73
C ALA A 334 -1.19 -14.18 -7.74
N LYS A 335 -0.85 -15.38 -8.22
CA LYS A 335 0.16 -15.58 -9.28
C LYS A 335 -0.25 -14.90 -10.59
N PHE A 336 -1.51 -15.07 -11.00
CA PHE A 336 -2.02 -14.44 -12.20
C PHE A 336 -1.89 -12.92 -12.13
N MET A 337 -2.27 -12.31 -11.00
CA MET A 337 -2.20 -10.87 -10.79
C MET A 337 -0.76 -10.31 -10.89
N THR A 338 0.25 -11.14 -10.65
CA THR A 338 1.67 -10.76 -10.76
C THR A 338 2.32 -11.20 -12.08
N SER A 339 1.53 -11.77 -13.00
CA SER A 339 2.00 -12.16 -14.33
C SER A 339 2.40 -10.97 -15.19
N LYS A 340 3.31 -11.19 -16.15
CA LYS A 340 3.76 -10.14 -17.07
C LYS A 340 2.60 -9.45 -17.81
N GLU A 341 1.58 -10.21 -18.22
CA GLU A 341 0.42 -9.68 -18.94
C GLU A 341 -0.38 -8.70 -18.08
N VAL A 342 -0.64 -9.07 -16.82
CA VAL A 342 -1.37 -8.21 -15.87
C VAL A 342 -0.53 -7.01 -15.46
N GLN A 343 0.79 -7.20 -15.23
CA GLN A 343 1.69 -6.10 -14.90
C GLN A 343 1.74 -5.03 -16.00
N LEU A 344 1.75 -5.44 -17.28
CA LEU A 344 1.68 -4.52 -18.41
C LEU A 344 0.30 -3.85 -18.53
N ALA A 345 -0.79 -4.58 -18.27
CA ALA A 345 -2.13 -4.01 -18.30
C ALA A 345 -2.31 -2.95 -17.20
N MET A 346 -1.83 -3.20 -16.00
CA MET A 346 -1.95 -2.28 -14.86
C MET A 346 -0.96 -1.09 -14.93
N LEU A 347 0.13 -1.24 -15.68
CA LEU A 347 1.05 -0.12 -15.97
C LEU A 347 0.35 1.04 -16.68
N GLU A 348 -0.65 0.77 -17.53
CA GLU A 348 -1.42 1.81 -18.24
C GLU A 348 -2.14 2.78 -17.29
N VAL A 349 -2.40 2.37 -16.06
CA VAL A 349 -3.05 3.18 -15.03
C VAL A 349 -2.09 3.59 -13.89
N GLY A 350 -0.78 3.43 -14.10
CA GLY A 350 0.24 3.94 -13.20
C GLY A 350 0.74 2.98 -12.13
N GLN A 351 0.39 1.69 -12.22
CA GLN A 351 0.97 0.68 -11.35
C GLN A 351 2.29 0.18 -11.94
N LEU A 352 3.40 0.53 -11.31
CA LEU A 352 4.71 0.15 -11.80
C LEU A 352 4.95 -1.35 -11.59
N PRO A 353 5.56 -2.01 -12.59
CA PRO A 353 5.75 -3.45 -12.54
C PRO A 353 6.82 -3.85 -11.52
N ILE A 354 6.62 -5.06 -10.97
CA ILE A 354 7.56 -5.67 -10.00
C ILE A 354 8.55 -6.64 -10.67
N LEU A 355 8.43 -6.87 -11.96
CA LEU A 355 9.24 -7.84 -12.70
C LEU A 355 10.55 -7.22 -13.20
N LYS A 356 11.69 -7.84 -12.90
CA LYS A 356 13.02 -7.44 -13.40
C LYS A 356 13.04 -7.33 -14.91
N SER A 357 12.38 -8.27 -15.61
CA SER A 357 12.31 -8.31 -17.07
C SER A 357 11.57 -7.14 -17.70
N LEU A 358 10.79 -6.38 -16.92
CA LEU A 358 10.05 -5.21 -17.40
C LEU A 358 10.75 -3.88 -17.13
N VAL A 359 11.71 -3.82 -16.23
CA VAL A 359 12.38 -2.56 -15.84
C VAL A 359 12.95 -1.80 -17.04
N ASP A 360 13.65 -2.51 -17.93
CA ASP A 360 14.26 -1.93 -19.12
C ASP A 360 13.44 -2.19 -20.40
N SER A 361 12.16 -2.55 -20.26
CA SER A 361 11.30 -2.84 -21.41
C SER A 361 10.90 -1.56 -22.17
N ASP A 362 10.63 -1.71 -23.47
CA ASP A 362 10.17 -0.58 -24.28
C ASP A 362 8.85 0.01 -23.76
N GLU A 363 8.00 -0.81 -23.15
CA GLU A 363 6.70 -0.41 -22.59
C GLU A 363 6.88 0.55 -21.40
N VAL A 364 7.85 0.29 -20.54
CA VAL A 364 8.20 1.19 -19.42
C VAL A 364 8.99 2.40 -19.92
N GLN A 365 10.07 2.18 -20.66
CA GLN A 365 11.05 3.21 -21.02
C GLN A 365 10.54 4.22 -22.06
N SER A 366 9.54 3.86 -22.89
CA SER A 366 8.96 4.78 -23.84
C SER A 366 7.97 5.80 -23.22
N ASN A 367 7.49 5.53 -22.03
CA ASN A 367 6.65 6.46 -21.29
C ASN A 367 7.52 7.38 -20.43
N PRO A 368 7.52 8.70 -20.66
CA PRO A 368 8.39 9.64 -19.94
C PRO A 368 8.07 9.74 -18.45
N VAL A 369 6.87 9.37 -18.02
CA VAL A 369 6.50 9.33 -16.60
C VAL A 369 7.06 8.08 -15.95
N TRP A 370 6.77 6.91 -16.52
CA TRP A 370 7.18 5.63 -15.93
C TRP A 370 8.70 5.49 -15.83
N SER A 371 9.43 5.95 -16.89
CA SER A 371 10.90 5.93 -16.86
C SER A 371 11.49 6.76 -15.72
N VAL A 372 10.90 7.92 -15.41
CA VAL A 372 11.32 8.76 -14.27
C VAL A 372 11.13 8.05 -12.94
N TYR A 373 9.97 7.43 -12.73
CA TYR A 373 9.71 6.70 -11.49
C TYR A 373 10.62 5.49 -11.33
N MET A 374 10.89 4.76 -12.41
CA MET A 374 11.85 3.63 -12.39
C MET A 374 13.29 4.08 -12.10
N GLU A 375 13.71 5.24 -12.60
CA GLU A 375 14.99 5.86 -12.23
C GLU A 375 15.03 6.25 -10.75
N GLN A 376 13.97 6.92 -10.27
CA GLN A 376 13.85 7.36 -8.88
C GLN A 376 13.84 6.19 -7.89
N MET A 377 13.34 5.03 -8.28
CA MET A 377 13.30 3.82 -7.46
C MET A 377 14.68 3.46 -6.89
N SER A 378 15.76 3.79 -7.62
CA SER A 378 17.13 3.50 -7.19
C SER A 378 17.54 4.21 -5.89
N SER A 379 16.87 5.31 -5.53
CA SER A 379 17.10 6.08 -4.30
C SER A 379 15.96 5.98 -3.29
N ALA A 380 14.94 5.16 -3.59
CA ALA A 380 13.82 4.95 -2.69
C ALA A 380 14.22 4.06 -1.50
N LYS A 381 13.81 4.48 -0.30
CA LYS A 381 14.08 3.78 0.95
C LYS A 381 12.78 3.16 1.48
N ALA A 382 12.90 1.98 2.07
CA ALA A 382 11.79 1.34 2.72
C ALA A 382 11.38 2.08 4.00
N ARG A 383 10.09 2.12 4.28
CA ARG A 383 9.56 2.40 5.62
C ARG A 383 9.91 1.24 6.53
N ILE A 384 9.88 1.43 7.84
CA ILE A 384 10.28 0.41 8.82
C ILE A 384 9.35 -0.82 8.70
N PRO A 385 9.83 -1.97 8.26
CA PRO A 385 9.04 -3.19 8.18
C PRO A 385 8.93 -3.82 9.58
N SER A 386 7.78 -3.71 10.22
CA SER A 386 7.55 -4.21 11.58
C SER A 386 6.11 -4.71 11.73
N PRO A 387 5.86 -5.75 12.56
CA PRO A 387 4.50 -6.07 12.99
C PRO A 387 3.77 -4.90 13.66
N ASN A 388 4.52 -3.97 14.25
CA ASN A 388 4.02 -2.77 14.93
C ASN A 388 4.06 -1.52 14.03
N THR A 389 4.06 -1.69 12.70
CA THR A 389 4.24 -0.57 11.73
C THR A 389 3.26 0.59 11.97
N THR A 390 1.99 0.31 12.24
CA THR A 390 0.98 1.35 12.50
C THR A 390 1.36 2.21 13.70
N THR A 391 1.81 1.60 14.80
CA THR A 391 2.25 2.35 16.00
C THR A 391 3.51 3.17 15.71
N ILE A 392 4.44 2.64 14.92
CA ILE A 392 5.65 3.36 14.49
C ILE A 392 5.28 4.58 13.63
N GLN A 393 4.35 4.44 12.72
CA GLN A 393 3.83 5.54 11.89
C GLN A 393 3.11 6.62 12.72
N GLU A 394 2.35 6.20 13.75
CA GLU A 394 1.73 7.12 14.70
C GLU A 394 2.78 7.89 15.51
N ILE A 395 3.82 7.21 16.03
CA ILE A 395 4.95 7.84 16.75
C ILE A 395 5.64 8.89 15.85
N TRP A 396 5.90 8.55 14.58
CA TRP A 396 6.47 9.48 13.61
C TRP A 396 5.60 10.71 13.40
N SER A 397 4.31 10.51 13.12
CA SER A 397 3.37 11.60 12.85
C SER A 397 3.15 12.51 14.05
N GLU A 398 3.09 11.93 15.27
CA GLU A 398 3.03 12.69 16.52
C GLU A 398 4.29 13.51 16.76
N MET A 399 5.47 12.94 16.49
CA MET A 399 6.76 13.63 16.60
C MET A 399 6.80 14.85 15.66
N VAL A 400 6.50 14.67 14.36
CA VAL A 400 6.50 15.77 13.40
C VAL A 400 5.46 16.83 13.80
N SER A 401 4.25 16.42 14.17
CA SER A 401 3.20 17.34 14.61
C SER A 401 3.64 18.13 15.86
N SER A 402 4.29 17.49 16.83
CA SER A 402 4.76 18.19 18.04
C SER A 402 5.78 19.30 17.72
N ILE A 403 6.63 19.06 16.74
CA ILE A 403 7.64 20.04 16.29
C ILE A 403 6.95 21.23 15.58
N PHE A 404 6.11 20.96 14.59
CA PHE A 404 5.56 22.02 13.72
C PHE A 404 4.34 22.73 14.31
N VAL A 405 3.52 22.04 15.11
CA VAL A 405 2.29 22.62 15.69
C VAL A 405 2.54 23.13 17.11
N ASP A 406 3.21 22.33 17.95
CA ASP A 406 3.38 22.65 19.38
C ASP A 406 4.72 23.39 19.67
N GLY A 407 5.64 23.44 18.70
CA GLY A 407 6.95 24.09 18.85
C GLY A 407 7.89 23.34 19.80
N ALA A 408 7.82 22.00 19.81
CA ALA A 408 8.70 21.17 20.61
C ALA A 408 10.16 21.33 20.20
N ASP A 409 11.08 21.12 21.15
CA ASP A 409 12.51 21.07 20.84
C ASP A 409 12.82 19.88 19.93
N VAL A 410 13.50 20.13 18.82
CA VAL A 410 13.74 19.13 17.78
C VAL A 410 14.52 17.94 18.31
N ALA A 411 15.62 18.19 19.04
CA ALA A 411 16.47 17.12 19.52
C ALA A 411 15.75 16.25 20.58
N GLU A 412 14.94 16.87 21.44
CA GLU A 412 14.12 16.18 22.45
C GLU A 412 13.02 15.36 21.76
N ALA A 413 12.30 15.92 20.78
CA ALA A 413 11.23 15.22 20.07
C ALA A 413 11.74 14.01 19.27
N LEU A 414 12.86 14.17 18.54
CA LEU A 414 13.49 13.05 17.81
C LEU A 414 13.99 11.97 18.76
N HIS A 415 14.59 12.33 19.90
CA HIS A 415 15.04 11.36 20.90
C HIS A 415 13.88 10.58 21.52
N ASP A 416 12.82 11.26 21.93
CA ASP A 416 11.64 10.61 22.53
C ASP A 416 10.95 9.66 21.54
N ALA A 417 10.88 10.05 20.26
CA ALA A 417 10.37 9.19 19.19
C ALA A 417 11.28 7.98 18.95
N ALA A 418 12.61 8.18 18.91
CA ALA A 418 13.57 7.10 18.73
C ALA A 418 13.44 6.03 19.83
N VAL A 419 13.31 6.45 21.09
CA VAL A 419 13.12 5.54 22.23
C VAL A 419 11.81 4.75 22.09
N LYS A 420 10.71 5.41 21.73
CA LYS A 420 9.42 4.75 21.51
C LYS A 420 9.44 3.77 20.33
N ILE A 421 10.14 4.11 19.25
CA ILE A 421 10.32 3.22 18.09
C ILE A 421 11.14 1.99 18.49
N ASP A 422 12.24 2.16 19.25
CA ASP A 422 13.02 1.02 19.75
C ASP A 422 12.17 0.04 20.57
N GLU A 423 11.20 0.52 21.36
CA GLU A 423 10.25 -0.32 22.10
C GLU A 423 9.38 -1.17 21.15
N GLN A 424 9.00 -0.62 19.97
CA GLN A 424 8.20 -1.33 18.97
C GLN A 424 9.03 -2.31 18.11
N LEU A 425 10.33 -2.07 17.98
CA LEU A 425 11.25 -2.95 17.24
C LEU A 425 11.74 -4.13 18.09
N ALA A 426 11.64 -4.04 19.42
CA ALA A 426 12.08 -5.07 20.34
C ALA A 426 11.09 -6.27 20.46
N ASP A 427 9.84 -6.10 20.02
CA ASP A 427 8.78 -7.11 20.05
C ASP A 427 8.70 -7.89 18.72
#